data_4a0a3710e4900bc5e33f9fcf40912030
#
_entry.id   4a0a3710e4900bc5e33f9fcf40912030
#
_cell.length_a   1.000
_cell.length_b   1.000
_cell.length_c   1.000
_cell.angle_alpha   90.00
_cell.angle_beta   90.00
_cell.angle_gamma   90.00
#
_symmetry.space_group_name_H-M   'P 1'
#
loop_
_entity.id
_entity.type
_entity.pdbx_description
1 polymer ?
#
loop_
_entity_poly.entity_id
_entity_poly.type
_entity_poly.pdbx_seq_one_letter_code
_entity_poly.pdbx_strand_id
1 'polypeptide(L)'
;MAYLELKNVYKSYGTDENVTNVLSDINLTIEEGEFVAIVGFTGSGKTTLVNLINGLLKPTSGEVLFKGAPVVGTSHERGVIFQNYSLLPWLTVGQNVYMAVKEAFPKQSKAELKKRVNDYVEMVSLSPAINKRPKELSGGMRQRVAVARALAMNPEMIIMDEPLGALDALTRGNLQDEILNIWSKDKRTALLITNDVDEGIYMADRIIPLKPGPNATLGPEFKIDIERPRDKTAMNDNPNYKKTRNAIIEYLMDIGDQRKSVSQQEYILPEIAPKSFVA
;
A
#
# COMPACT_ATOMS: atom_id res chain seq x y z
N MET A 1 15.08 15.48 6.07
CA MET A 1 15.92 14.93 4.99
C MET A 1 15.11 13.86 4.29
N ALA A 2 14.98 13.93 2.98
CA ALA A 2 14.15 12.99 2.24
C ALA A 2 14.57 11.54 2.53
N TYR A 3 13.62 10.73 2.95
CA TYR A 3 13.82 9.33 3.34
C TYR A 3 13.56 8.38 2.17
N LEU A 4 12.49 8.64 1.41
CA LEU A 4 12.19 8.04 0.12
C LEU A 4 12.02 9.14 -0.91
N GLU A 5 12.65 9.01 -2.08
CA GLU A 5 12.46 9.92 -3.19
C GLU A 5 12.22 9.13 -4.49
N LEU A 6 11.21 9.56 -5.24
CA LEU A 6 11.00 9.17 -6.63
C LEU A 6 11.21 10.42 -7.48
N LYS A 7 12.12 10.35 -8.48
CA LYS A 7 12.50 11.47 -9.35
C LYS A 7 12.18 11.12 -10.80
N ASN A 8 11.16 11.77 -11.36
CA ASN A 8 10.71 11.58 -12.74
C ASN A 8 10.58 10.11 -13.11
N VAL A 9 9.89 9.33 -12.25
CA VAL A 9 9.79 7.88 -12.40
C VAL A 9 8.68 7.54 -13.40
N TYR A 10 9.05 6.75 -14.41
CA TYR A 10 8.16 6.19 -15.42
C TYR A 10 8.18 4.67 -15.35
N LYS A 11 7.03 4.04 -15.62
CA LYS A 11 6.95 2.59 -15.76
C LYS A 11 6.01 2.20 -16.89
N SER A 12 6.60 1.47 -17.87
CA SER A 12 5.88 0.91 -19.01
C SER A 12 6.05 -0.60 -19.04
N TYR A 13 5.09 -1.29 -19.65
CA TYR A 13 5.11 -2.71 -19.92
C TYR A 13 4.84 -2.96 -21.40
N GLY A 14 5.30 -4.10 -21.92
CA GLY A 14 5.19 -4.47 -23.31
C GLY A 14 6.44 -4.16 -24.11
N THR A 15 6.43 -4.54 -25.37
CA THR A 15 7.51 -4.34 -26.35
C THR A 15 6.97 -3.74 -27.64
N ASP A 16 7.77 -2.89 -28.27
CA ASP A 16 7.56 -2.31 -29.61
C ASP A 16 6.16 -1.71 -29.84
N GLU A 17 5.25 -2.42 -30.54
CA GLU A 17 3.95 -1.89 -30.94
C GLU A 17 2.88 -1.89 -29.85
N ASN A 18 3.12 -2.59 -28.71
CA ASN A 18 2.15 -2.75 -27.63
C ASN A 18 2.70 -2.27 -26.27
N VAL A 19 3.24 -1.05 -26.22
CA VAL A 19 3.71 -0.43 -24.98
C VAL A 19 2.55 0.19 -24.22
N THR A 20 2.36 -0.24 -22.98
CA THR A 20 1.41 0.37 -22.04
C THR A 20 2.15 1.16 -20.97
N ASN A 21 2.00 2.47 -20.96
CA ASN A 21 2.54 3.33 -19.93
C ASN A 21 1.61 3.29 -18.70
N VAL A 22 2.06 2.68 -17.64
CA VAL A 22 1.27 2.56 -16.40
C VAL A 22 1.47 3.77 -15.50
N LEU A 23 2.73 4.16 -15.27
CA LEU A 23 3.09 5.33 -14.46
C LEU A 23 3.91 6.31 -15.31
N SER A 24 3.62 7.59 -15.16
CA SER A 24 4.28 8.69 -15.87
C SER A 24 4.59 9.82 -14.90
N ASP A 25 5.85 10.28 -14.95
CA ASP A 25 6.34 11.44 -14.20
C ASP A 25 5.96 11.41 -12.72
N ILE A 26 6.23 10.28 -12.07
CA ILE A 26 6.02 10.17 -10.62
C ILE A 26 7.14 10.88 -9.89
N ASN A 27 6.79 11.94 -9.18
CA ASN A 27 7.65 12.68 -8.29
C ASN A 27 7.07 12.63 -6.88
N LEU A 28 7.79 12.02 -5.94
CA LEU A 28 7.35 11.81 -4.56
C LEU A 28 8.52 11.94 -3.61
N THR A 29 8.33 12.68 -2.54
CA THR A 29 9.29 12.75 -1.43
C THR A 29 8.56 12.39 -0.14
N ILE A 30 9.11 11.47 0.64
CA ILE A 30 8.61 11.11 1.97
C ILE A 30 9.72 11.39 2.98
N GLU A 31 9.42 12.14 4.03
CA GLU A 31 10.36 12.45 5.09
C GLU A 31 10.44 11.31 6.12
N GLU A 32 11.52 11.29 6.90
CA GLU A 32 11.69 10.31 7.97
C GLU A 32 10.58 10.44 9.03
N GLY A 33 9.99 9.32 9.40
CA GLY A 33 8.91 9.26 10.40
C GLY A 33 7.55 9.75 9.90
N GLU A 34 7.44 10.15 8.63
CA GLU A 34 6.20 10.58 8.01
C GLU A 34 5.31 9.40 7.65
N PHE A 35 4.00 9.54 7.82
CA PHE A 35 3.01 8.59 7.37
C PHE A 35 2.25 9.19 6.16
N VAL A 36 2.53 8.70 4.97
CA VAL A 36 1.90 9.16 3.72
C VAL A 36 0.88 8.13 3.25
N ALA A 37 -0.28 8.58 2.77
CA ALA A 37 -1.23 7.73 2.06
C ALA A 37 -1.32 8.11 0.57
N ILE A 38 -1.34 7.11 -0.30
CA ILE A 38 -1.67 7.27 -1.72
C ILE A 38 -3.03 6.63 -1.95
N VAL A 39 -3.99 7.45 -2.39
CA VAL A 39 -5.35 6.98 -2.71
C VAL A 39 -5.59 7.02 -4.22
N GLY A 40 -6.31 6.03 -4.74
CA GLY A 40 -6.60 5.99 -6.17
C GLY A 40 -7.49 4.83 -6.56
N PHE A 41 -8.01 4.89 -7.78
CA PHE A 41 -8.90 3.88 -8.33
C PHE A 41 -8.22 2.51 -8.51
N THR A 42 -9.01 1.46 -8.54
CA THR A 42 -8.53 0.13 -8.94
C THR A 42 -7.97 0.20 -10.36
N GLY A 43 -6.79 -0.37 -10.57
CA GLY A 43 -6.09 -0.32 -11.87
C GLY A 43 -5.34 0.98 -12.16
N SER A 44 -5.19 1.90 -11.21
CA SER A 44 -4.41 3.13 -11.40
C SER A 44 -2.88 2.94 -11.33
N GLY A 45 -2.39 1.73 -11.13
CA GLY A 45 -0.94 1.48 -11.04
C GLY A 45 -0.38 1.50 -9.61
N LYS A 46 -1.22 1.51 -8.57
CA LYS A 46 -0.80 1.51 -7.15
C LYS A 46 0.18 0.40 -6.81
N THR A 47 -0.15 -0.85 -7.15
CA THR A 47 0.73 -2.00 -6.92
C THR A 47 2.04 -1.91 -7.73
N THR A 48 2.00 -1.31 -8.93
CA THR A 48 3.23 -1.03 -9.70
C THR A 48 4.12 -0.05 -8.95
N LEU A 49 3.54 1.01 -8.37
CA LEU A 49 4.27 1.99 -7.58
C LEU A 49 4.90 1.35 -6.32
N VAL A 50 4.13 0.52 -5.60
CA VAL A 50 4.66 -0.27 -4.46
C VAL A 50 5.85 -1.12 -4.88
N ASN A 51 5.73 -1.84 -6.00
CA ASN A 51 6.78 -2.73 -6.47
C ASN A 51 8.06 -1.98 -6.89
N LEU A 52 7.94 -0.76 -7.42
CA LEU A 52 9.08 0.12 -7.70
C LEU A 52 9.76 0.58 -6.40
N ILE A 53 8.98 1.05 -5.43
CA ILE A 53 9.49 1.51 -4.13
C ILE A 53 10.17 0.37 -3.37
N ASN A 54 9.59 -0.83 -3.42
CA ASN A 54 10.15 -2.00 -2.74
C ASN A 54 11.35 -2.62 -3.50
N GLY A 55 11.58 -2.22 -4.75
CA GLY A 55 12.67 -2.76 -5.57
C GLY A 55 12.38 -4.11 -6.22
N LEU A 56 11.12 -4.56 -6.24
CA LEU A 56 10.67 -5.73 -7.01
C LEU A 56 10.63 -5.45 -8.51
N LEU A 57 10.42 -4.19 -8.88
CA LEU A 57 10.45 -3.71 -10.26
C LEU A 57 11.47 -2.59 -10.40
N LYS A 58 12.08 -2.51 -11.58
CA LYS A 58 12.90 -1.36 -11.96
C LYS A 58 12.04 -0.35 -12.73
N PRO A 59 12.24 0.96 -12.54
CA PRO A 59 11.62 1.97 -13.38
C PRO A 59 12.09 1.83 -14.84
N THR A 60 11.26 2.25 -15.79
CA THR A 60 11.64 2.37 -17.21
C THR A 60 12.58 3.55 -17.39
N SER A 61 12.33 4.65 -16.68
CA SER A 61 13.21 5.82 -16.55
C SER A 61 12.95 6.52 -15.21
N GLY A 62 13.85 7.42 -14.83
CA GLY A 62 13.85 8.08 -13.53
C GLY A 62 14.52 7.24 -12.44
N GLU A 63 14.46 7.70 -11.21
CA GLU A 63 15.18 7.11 -10.09
C GLU A 63 14.27 6.94 -8.87
N VAL A 64 14.44 5.82 -8.16
CA VAL A 64 13.88 5.59 -6.83
C VAL A 64 15.05 5.53 -5.85
N LEU A 65 15.05 6.43 -4.88
CA LEU A 65 16.10 6.55 -3.88
C LEU A 65 15.52 6.28 -2.49
N PHE A 66 16.22 5.49 -1.70
CA PHE A 66 15.92 5.25 -0.30
C PHE A 66 17.14 5.70 0.53
N LYS A 67 16.94 6.66 1.44
CA LYS A 67 18.01 7.29 2.23
C LYS A 67 19.17 7.82 1.35
N GLY A 68 18.80 8.39 0.19
CA GLY A 68 19.75 8.93 -0.79
C GLY A 68 20.46 7.88 -1.67
N ALA A 69 20.24 6.58 -1.44
CA ALA A 69 20.83 5.51 -2.24
C ALA A 69 19.82 4.92 -3.24
N PRO A 70 20.21 4.58 -4.49
CA PRO A 70 19.31 3.96 -5.46
C PRO A 70 18.77 2.62 -4.97
N VAL A 71 17.45 2.41 -5.18
CA VAL A 71 16.79 1.14 -4.90
C VAL A 71 17.09 0.15 -6.03
N VAL A 72 18.02 -0.78 -5.79
CA VAL A 72 18.42 -1.78 -6.78
C VAL A 72 17.72 -3.13 -6.63
N GLY A 73 17.04 -3.37 -5.50
CA GLY A 73 16.35 -4.63 -5.19
C GLY A 73 15.61 -4.56 -3.88
N THR A 74 15.01 -5.68 -3.47
CA THR A 74 14.31 -5.78 -2.19
C THR A 74 15.28 -5.74 -1.02
N SER A 75 14.84 -5.14 0.11
CA SER A 75 15.60 -5.08 1.36
C SER A 75 14.66 -5.26 2.54
N HIS A 76 15.14 -5.87 3.63
CA HIS A 76 14.39 -5.96 4.89
C HIS A 76 14.15 -4.58 5.54
N GLU A 77 14.91 -3.54 5.16
CA GLU A 77 14.68 -2.17 5.60
C GLU A 77 13.34 -1.60 5.12
N ARG A 78 12.79 -2.13 4.03
CA ARG A 78 11.48 -1.79 3.46
C ARG A 78 10.53 -2.97 3.63
N GLY A 79 9.84 -3.02 4.77
CA GLY A 79 8.85 -4.06 5.06
C GLY A 79 7.56 -3.84 4.29
N VAL A 80 7.04 -4.87 3.63
CA VAL A 80 5.80 -4.78 2.85
C VAL A 80 4.70 -5.64 3.46
N ILE A 81 3.52 -5.04 3.62
CA ILE A 81 2.28 -5.72 3.96
C ILE A 81 1.43 -5.76 2.69
N PHE A 82 1.31 -6.94 2.09
CA PHE A 82 0.60 -7.13 0.82
C PHE A 82 -0.91 -7.33 1.02
N GLN A 83 -1.70 -6.91 0.04
CA GLN A 83 -3.15 -7.08 -0.02
C GLN A 83 -3.60 -8.54 0.20
N ASN A 84 -2.91 -9.49 -0.41
CA ASN A 84 -3.23 -10.93 -0.34
C ASN A 84 -2.48 -11.65 0.80
N TYR A 85 -2.09 -10.92 1.85
CA TYR A 85 -1.35 -11.42 3.02
C TYR A 85 -0.01 -12.08 2.69
N SER A 86 0.16 -12.70 1.52
CA SER A 86 1.35 -13.42 1.04
C SER A 86 1.91 -14.43 2.07
N LEU A 87 1.01 -15.12 2.80
CA LEU A 87 1.40 -16.13 3.76
C LEU A 87 1.69 -17.44 3.03
N LEU A 88 2.71 -18.16 3.50
CA LEU A 88 3.04 -19.49 3.02
C LEU A 88 2.04 -20.50 3.62
N PRO A 89 1.17 -21.13 2.80
CA PRO A 89 0.03 -21.89 3.31
C PRO A 89 0.42 -23.19 4.03
N TRP A 90 1.62 -23.69 3.80
CA TRP A 90 2.16 -24.90 4.45
C TRP A 90 2.86 -24.62 5.77
N LEU A 91 3.13 -23.34 6.11
CA LEU A 91 3.76 -22.91 7.35
C LEU A 91 2.70 -22.46 8.36
N THR A 92 3.01 -22.64 9.66
CA THR A 92 2.19 -22.09 10.75
C THR A 92 2.39 -20.57 10.86
N VAL A 93 1.61 -19.90 11.72
CA VAL A 93 1.79 -18.48 12.07
C VAL A 93 3.23 -18.22 12.49
N GLY A 94 3.71 -18.93 13.51
CA GLY A 94 5.07 -18.74 14.01
C GLY A 94 6.14 -19.02 12.97
N GLN A 95 5.93 -20.02 12.10
CA GLN A 95 6.87 -20.35 11.02
C GLN A 95 6.89 -19.30 9.90
N ASN A 96 5.75 -18.69 9.56
CA ASN A 96 5.68 -17.59 8.60
C ASN A 96 6.49 -16.36 9.09
N VAL A 97 6.36 -16.02 10.38
CA VAL A 97 7.13 -14.92 10.98
C VAL A 97 8.61 -15.32 11.11
N TYR A 98 8.91 -16.56 11.57
CA TYR A 98 10.28 -17.04 11.74
C TYR A 98 11.11 -17.00 10.46
N MET A 99 10.50 -17.35 9.32
CA MET A 99 11.20 -17.34 8.04
C MET A 99 11.70 -15.93 7.69
N ALA A 100 10.86 -14.91 7.86
CA ALA A 100 11.23 -13.53 7.61
C ALA A 100 12.31 -13.03 8.59
N VAL A 101 12.15 -13.34 9.88
CA VAL A 101 13.12 -12.95 10.92
C VAL A 101 14.49 -13.60 10.68
N LYS A 102 14.50 -14.87 10.28
CA LYS A 102 15.74 -15.62 10.00
C LYS A 102 16.52 -14.98 8.83
N GLU A 103 15.81 -14.51 7.81
CA GLU A 103 16.44 -13.84 6.65
C GLU A 103 16.97 -12.45 7.04
N ALA A 104 16.21 -11.69 7.81
CA ALA A 104 16.62 -10.36 8.25
C ALA A 104 17.78 -10.38 9.26
N PHE A 105 17.87 -11.44 10.08
CA PHE A 105 18.88 -11.54 11.16
C PHE A 105 19.67 -12.85 11.10
N PRO A 106 20.44 -13.10 10.04
CA PRO A 106 21.12 -14.39 9.82
C PRO A 106 22.20 -14.72 10.87
N LYS A 107 22.67 -13.71 11.62
CA LYS A 107 23.71 -13.85 12.64
C LYS A 107 23.14 -14.11 14.06
N GLN A 108 21.83 -13.96 14.25
CA GLN A 108 21.19 -14.20 15.56
C GLN A 108 21.05 -15.70 15.86
N SER A 109 21.15 -16.04 17.13
CA SER A 109 20.94 -17.42 17.60
C SER A 109 19.48 -17.86 17.39
N LYS A 110 19.26 -19.18 17.31
CA LYS A 110 17.91 -19.74 17.19
C LYS A 110 16.98 -19.34 18.36
N ALA A 111 17.54 -19.11 19.55
CA ALA A 111 16.81 -18.68 20.73
C ALA A 111 16.32 -17.23 20.59
N GLU A 112 17.21 -16.31 20.14
CA GLU A 112 16.86 -14.91 19.90
C GLU A 112 15.82 -14.76 18.79
N LEU A 113 15.98 -15.51 17.68
CA LEU A 113 14.98 -15.52 16.59
C LEU A 113 13.62 -16.00 17.08
N LYS A 114 13.56 -17.08 17.89
CA LYS A 114 12.30 -17.56 18.48
C LYS A 114 11.67 -16.56 19.43
N LYS A 115 12.48 -15.91 20.27
CA LYS A 115 11.99 -14.86 21.17
C LYS A 115 11.34 -13.73 20.37
N ARG A 116 12.02 -13.23 19.35
CA ARG A 116 11.48 -12.18 18.46
C ARG A 116 10.18 -12.61 17.80
N VAL A 117 10.08 -13.82 17.30
CA VAL A 117 8.83 -14.36 16.72
C VAL A 117 7.69 -14.31 17.73
N ASN A 118 7.94 -14.79 18.97
CA ASN A 118 6.92 -14.78 20.01
C ASN A 118 6.48 -13.35 20.37
N ASP A 119 7.44 -12.43 20.54
CA ASP A 119 7.18 -11.03 20.88
C ASP A 119 6.25 -10.36 19.81
N TYR A 120 6.52 -10.58 18.52
CA TYR A 120 5.70 -10.00 17.46
C TYR A 120 4.37 -10.72 17.22
N VAL A 121 4.29 -12.03 17.46
CA VAL A 121 3.03 -12.78 17.41
C VAL A 121 2.12 -12.37 18.58
N GLU A 122 2.69 -12.12 19.75
CA GLU A 122 1.98 -11.59 20.92
C GLU A 122 1.51 -10.16 20.69
N MET A 123 2.34 -9.30 20.09
CA MET A 123 2.01 -7.90 19.75
C MET A 123 0.72 -7.79 18.93
N VAL A 124 0.47 -8.76 18.02
CA VAL A 124 -0.76 -8.82 17.21
C VAL A 124 -1.84 -9.74 17.81
N SER A 125 -1.72 -10.12 19.07
CA SER A 125 -2.68 -10.95 19.84
C SER A 125 -2.94 -12.34 19.19
N LEU A 126 -1.91 -12.95 18.60
CA LEU A 126 -2.00 -14.26 17.95
C LEU A 126 -1.25 -15.39 18.65
N SER A 127 -0.79 -15.20 19.91
CA SER A 127 -0.11 -16.26 20.67
C SER A 127 -0.89 -17.57 20.75
N PRO A 128 -2.23 -17.59 20.95
CA PRO A 128 -3.00 -18.81 20.96
C PRO A 128 -3.06 -19.53 19.60
N ALA A 129 -2.78 -18.82 18.52
CA ALA A 129 -2.85 -19.32 17.15
C ALA A 129 -1.47 -19.58 16.52
N ILE A 130 -0.37 -19.49 17.29
CA ILE A 130 1.00 -19.55 16.78
C ILE A 130 1.32 -20.83 15.98
N ASN A 131 0.66 -21.93 16.31
CA ASN A 131 0.80 -23.23 15.66
C ASN A 131 -0.23 -23.49 14.55
N LYS A 132 -1.21 -22.60 14.34
CA LYS A 132 -2.22 -22.72 13.27
C LYS A 132 -1.63 -22.36 11.91
N ARG A 133 -2.17 -22.97 10.85
CA ARG A 133 -1.85 -22.65 9.46
C ARG A 133 -2.81 -21.59 8.91
N PRO A 134 -2.48 -20.88 7.83
CA PRO A 134 -3.32 -19.83 7.23
C PRO A 134 -4.76 -20.27 6.93
N LYS A 135 -5.00 -21.52 6.54
CA LYS A 135 -6.34 -22.07 6.27
C LYS A 135 -7.25 -22.14 7.52
N GLU A 136 -6.65 -22.15 8.70
CA GLU A 136 -7.35 -22.25 10.00
C GLU A 136 -7.61 -20.85 10.63
N LEU A 137 -7.26 -19.77 9.90
CA LEU A 137 -7.33 -18.41 10.37
C LEU A 137 -8.43 -17.62 9.64
N SER A 138 -9.09 -16.70 10.36
CA SER A 138 -9.96 -15.69 9.73
C SER A 138 -9.15 -14.72 8.86
N GLY A 139 -9.83 -13.91 8.02
CA GLY A 139 -9.20 -12.87 7.22
C GLY A 139 -8.38 -11.90 8.07
N GLY A 140 -8.97 -11.37 9.15
CA GLY A 140 -8.28 -10.47 10.07
C GLY A 140 -7.08 -11.13 10.78
N MET A 141 -7.17 -12.41 11.15
CA MET A 141 -6.03 -13.13 11.71
C MET A 141 -4.90 -13.28 10.70
N ARG A 142 -5.20 -13.60 9.44
CA ARG A 142 -4.19 -13.67 8.37
C ARG A 142 -3.49 -12.34 8.17
N GLN A 143 -4.26 -11.23 8.21
CA GLN A 143 -3.70 -9.89 8.10
C GLN A 143 -2.75 -9.58 9.27
N ARG A 144 -3.15 -9.89 10.50
CA ARG A 144 -2.30 -9.73 11.69
C ARG A 144 -0.99 -10.53 11.56
N VAL A 145 -1.02 -11.72 11.00
CA VAL A 145 0.21 -12.49 10.71
C VAL A 145 1.09 -11.75 9.71
N ALA A 146 0.51 -11.18 8.64
CA ALA A 146 1.26 -10.41 7.65
C ALA A 146 1.90 -9.15 8.28
N VAL A 147 1.19 -8.45 9.17
CA VAL A 147 1.70 -7.32 9.95
C VAL A 147 2.85 -7.77 10.85
N ALA A 148 2.65 -8.82 11.67
CA ALA A 148 3.69 -9.35 12.55
C ALA A 148 4.95 -9.76 11.78
N ARG A 149 4.79 -10.43 10.63
CA ARG A 149 5.90 -10.84 9.77
C ARG A 149 6.69 -9.64 9.24
N ALA A 150 6.00 -8.61 8.75
CA ALA A 150 6.65 -7.41 8.23
C ALA A 150 7.40 -6.66 9.33
N LEU A 151 6.77 -6.45 10.48
CA LEU A 151 7.35 -5.71 11.60
C LEU A 151 8.50 -6.46 12.30
N ALA A 152 8.42 -7.80 12.37
CA ALA A 152 9.45 -8.62 13.01
C ALA A 152 10.82 -8.54 12.31
N MET A 153 10.86 -8.15 11.04
CA MET A 153 12.10 -7.85 10.32
C MET A 153 12.75 -6.54 10.75
N ASN A 154 12.10 -5.76 11.61
CA ASN A 154 12.53 -4.45 12.06
C ASN A 154 12.80 -3.46 10.90
N PRO A 155 11.84 -3.29 9.98
CA PRO A 155 12.03 -2.41 8.83
C PRO A 155 12.13 -0.95 9.28
N GLU A 156 12.85 -0.15 8.52
CA GLU A 156 12.92 1.30 8.71
C GLU A 156 11.73 2.01 8.06
N MET A 157 11.19 1.43 6.98
CA MET A 157 9.99 1.90 6.31
C MET A 157 8.97 0.76 6.17
N ILE A 158 7.69 1.08 6.41
CA ILE A 158 6.57 0.14 6.25
C ILE A 158 5.76 0.58 5.03
N ILE A 159 5.60 -0.33 4.08
CA ILE A 159 4.78 -0.14 2.89
C ILE A 159 3.55 -1.05 3.01
N MET A 160 2.36 -0.49 2.89
CA MET A 160 1.09 -1.20 3.04
C MET A 160 0.29 -1.08 1.74
N ASP A 161 0.13 -2.19 1.01
CA ASP A 161 -0.62 -2.24 -0.25
C ASP A 161 -2.03 -2.78 -0.01
N GLU A 162 -3.01 -1.88 0.07
CA GLU A 162 -4.42 -2.17 0.37
C GLU A 162 -4.60 -3.15 1.55
N PRO A 163 -3.95 -2.90 2.70
CA PRO A 163 -3.78 -3.91 3.75
C PRO A 163 -5.10 -4.35 4.39
N LEU A 164 -6.15 -3.53 4.29
CA LEU A 164 -7.40 -3.74 5.02
C LEU A 164 -8.62 -3.93 4.11
N GLY A 165 -8.43 -3.90 2.78
CA GLY A 165 -9.51 -3.94 1.80
C GLY A 165 -10.39 -5.20 1.84
N ALA A 166 -9.84 -6.34 2.27
CA ALA A 166 -10.56 -7.62 2.33
C ALA A 166 -11.25 -7.89 3.69
N LEU A 167 -11.27 -6.91 4.61
CA LEU A 167 -11.79 -7.09 5.96
C LEU A 167 -13.18 -6.45 6.14
N ASP A 168 -14.00 -7.04 7.01
CA ASP A 168 -15.22 -6.40 7.48
C ASP A 168 -14.93 -5.13 8.29
N ALA A 169 -15.92 -4.25 8.41
CA ALA A 169 -15.74 -2.92 8.98
C ALA A 169 -15.22 -2.91 10.43
N LEU A 170 -15.69 -3.84 11.27
CA LEU A 170 -15.26 -3.91 12.67
C LEU A 170 -13.82 -4.41 12.79
N THR A 171 -13.48 -5.46 12.08
CA THR A 171 -12.12 -6.02 12.04
C THR A 171 -11.13 -4.99 11.46
N ARG A 172 -11.54 -4.27 10.40
CA ARG A 172 -10.77 -3.20 9.78
C ARG A 172 -10.46 -2.09 10.79
N GLY A 173 -11.50 -1.59 11.49
CA GLY A 173 -11.36 -0.54 12.48
C GLY A 173 -10.37 -0.89 13.59
N ASN A 174 -10.48 -2.08 14.16
CA ASN A 174 -9.58 -2.55 15.20
C ASN A 174 -8.13 -2.68 14.71
N LEU A 175 -7.93 -3.17 13.48
CA LEU A 175 -6.59 -3.36 12.94
C LEU A 175 -5.92 -2.03 12.55
N GLN A 176 -6.69 -1.02 12.10
CA GLN A 176 -6.18 0.34 11.92
C GLN A 176 -5.61 0.88 13.23
N ASP A 177 -6.36 0.73 14.33
CA ASP A 177 -5.93 1.19 15.65
C ASP A 177 -4.67 0.44 16.13
N GLU A 178 -4.60 -0.87 15.91
CA GLU A 178 -3.41 -1.67 16.21
C GLU A 178 -2.18 -1.20 15.42
N ILE A 179 -2.33 -0.97 14.10
CA ILE A 179 -1.24 -0.48 13.25
C ILE A 179 -0.78 0.90 13.71
N LEU A 180 -1.71 1.82 14.00
CA LEU A 180 -1.38 3.15 14.51
C LEU A 180 -0.72 3.12 15.87
N ASN A 181 -1.17 2.25 16.78
CA ASN A 181 -0.55 2.05 18.09
C ASN A 181 0.89 1.52 17.98
N ILE A 182 1.15 0.62 17.03
CA ILE A 182 2.49 0.11 16.75
C ILE A 182 3.35 1.22 16.13
N TRP A 183 2.82 1.91 15.12
CA TRP A 183 3.53 2.99 14.44
C TRP A 183 3.89 4.15 15.38
N SER A 184 2.96 4.54 16.28
CA SER A 184 3.16 5.69 17.19
C SER A 184 4.31 5.50 18.17
N LYS A 185 4.65 4.25 18.52
CA LYS A 185 5.74 3.92 19.44
C LYS A 185 7.11 4.23 18.84
N ASP A 186 7.31 3.89 17.58
CA ASP A 186 8.61 4.00 16.91
C ASP A 186 8.64 5.10 15.85
N LYS A 187 7.48 5.64 15.45
CA LYS A 187 7.29 6.66 14.39
C LYS A 187 8.10 6.34 13.12
N ARG A 188 8.01 5.11 12.66
CA ARG A 188 8.69 4.68 11.43
C ARG A 188 8.06 5.35 10.23
N THR A 189 8.85 5.57 9.19
CA THR A 189 8.31 6.05 7.91
C THR A 189 7.30 5.04 7.38
N ALA A 190 6.11 5.50 6.98
CA ALA A 190 5.04 4.63 6.51
C ALA A 190 4.41 5.15 5.21
N LEU A 191 4.15 4.23 4.30
CA LEU A 191 3.39 4.47 3.07
C LEU A 191 2.19 3.53 3.02
N LEU A 192 1.00 4.09 3.01
CA LEU A 192 -0.26 3.37 2.83
C LEU A 192 -0.76 3.56 1.41
N ILE A 193 -1.08 2.49 0.74
CA ILE A 193 -1.81 2.50 -0.52
C ILE A 193 -3.21 1.96 -0.25
N THR A 194 -4.23 2.75 -0.59
CA THR A 194 -5.62 2.36 -0.33
C THR A 194 -6.57 2.96 -1.37
N ASN A 195 -7.77 2.39 -1.48
CA ASN A 195 -8.89 2.99 -2.23
C ASN A 195 -9.80 3.82 -1.32
N ASP A 196 -9.61 3.72 0.01
CA ASP A 196 -10.46 4.30 1.02
C ASP A 196 -9.88 5.64 1.51
N VAL A 197 -10.56 6.74 1.17
CA VAL A 197 -10.15 8.11 1.56
C VAL A 197 -10.19 8.27 3.08
N ASP A 198 -11.21 7.68 3.72
CA ASP A 198 -11.41 7.80 5.17
C ASP A 198 -10.30 7.06 5.93
N GLU A 199 -9.85 5.91 5.41
CA GLU A 199 -8.66 5.20 5.91
C GLU A 199 -7.41 6.08 5.82
N GLY A 200 -7.18 6.71 4.65
CA GLY A 200 -6.07 7.62 4.44
C GLY A 200 -6.09 8.79 5.43
N ILE A 201 -7.25 9.46 5.59
CA ILE A 201 -7.39 10.58 6.53
C ILE A 201 -7.18 10.11 7.98
N TYR A 202 -7.66 8.92 8.33
CA TYR A 202 -7.50 8.39 9.67
C TYR A 202 -6.03 8.09 10.01
N MET A 203 -5.29 7.53 9.06
CA MET A 203 -3.97 6.96 9.33
C MET A 203 -2.80 7.88 8.97
N ALA A 204 -2.90 8.67 7.90
CA ALA A 204 -1.76 9.40 7.34
C ALA A 204 -1.64 10.86 7.82
N ASP A 205 -0.47 11.46 7.62
CA ASP A 205 -0.21 12.88 7.86
C ASP A 205 -0.54 13.71 6.62
N ARG A 206 -0.44 13.11 5.42
CA ARG A 206 -0.93 13.67 4.15
C ARG A 206 -1.39 12.57 3.20
N ILE A 207 -2.27 12.96 2.29
CA ILE A 207 -2.81 12.10 1.23
C ILE A 207 -2.42 12.66 -0.12
N ILE A 208 -2.04 11.77 -1.04
CA ILE A 208 -1.73 12.10 -2.42
C ILE A 208 -2.58 11.20 -3.33
N PRO A 209 -3.51 11.75 -4.12
CA PRO A 209 -4.25 10.97 -5.10
C PRO A 209 -3.34 10.47 -6.23
N LEU A 210 -3.52 9.23 -6.66
CA LEU A 210 -2.95 8.70 -7.89
C LEU A 210 -4.02 8.73 -8.98
N LYS A 211 -3.76 9.47 -10.06
CA LYS A 211 -4.68 9.55 -11.20
C LYS A 211 -4.89 8.18 -11.84
N PRO A 212 -6.05 7.93 -12.47
CA PRO A 212 -6.27 6.68 -13.17
C PRO A 212 -5.33 6.53 -14.37
N GLY A 213 -4.93 5.28 -14.66
CA GLY A 213 -4.15 4.96 -15.87
C GLY A 213 -4.99 4.99 -17.16
N PRO A 214 -4.36 4.92 -18.34
CA PRO A 214 -2.90 4.88 -18.55
C PRO A 214 -2.19 6.21 -18.23
N ASN A 215 -0.86 6.19 -18.16
CA ASN A 215 -0.05 7.37 -17.80
C ASN A 215 -0.43 7.96 -16.43
N ALA A 216 -0.67 7.10 -15.44
CA ALA A 216 -1.01 7.54 -14.11
C ALA A 216 0.11 8.39 -13.50
N THR A 217 -0.26 9.53 -12.90
CA THR A 217 0.65 10.43 -12.19
C THR A 217 0.04 10.82 -10.85
N LEU A 218 0.86 11.36 -9.94
CA LEU A 218 0.39 11.85 -8.66
C LEU A 218 -0.39 13.16 -8.83
N GLY A 219 -1.43 13.32 -8.02
CA GLY A 219 -2.20 14.54 -7.88
C GLY A 219 -1.63 15.49 -6.83
N PRO A 220 -2.41 16.50 -6.42
CA PRO A 220 -2.01 17.43 -5.36
C PRO A 220 -1.92 16.74 -4.00
N GLU A 221 -1.11 17.31 -3.11
CA GLU A 221 -0.99 16.86 -1.74
C GLU A 221 -2.06 17.48 -0.84
N PHE A 222 -2.73 16.65 -0.05
CA PHE A 222 -3.69 17.08 0.95
C PHE A 222 -3.12 16.78 2.35
N LYS A 223 -2.70 17.81 3.06
CA LYS A 223 -2.28 17.70 4.46
C LYS A 223 -3.48 17.43 5.36
N ILE A 224 -3.30 16.54 6.33
CA ILE A 224 -4.33 16.19 7.31
C ILE A 224 -4.09 16.99 8.58
N ASP A 225 -4.80 18.10 8.69
CA ASP A 225 -4.76 19.00 9.86
C ASP A 225 -5.73 18.50 10.95
N ILE A 226 -5.44 17.31 11.47
CA ILE A 226 -6.17 16.68 12.59
C ILE A 226 -5.13 16.04 13.49
N GLU A 227 -5.11 16.49 14.75
CA GLU A 227 -4.17 15.99 15.75
C GLU A 227 -4.31 14.50 16.02
N ARG A 228 -3.21 13.86 16.42
CA ARG A 228 -3.17 12.46 16.86
C ARG A 228 -3.16 12.38 18.41
N PRO A 229 -3.77 11.36 19.04
CA PRO A 229 -4.52 10.26 18.40
C PRO A 229 -5.87 10.73 17.83
N ARG A 230 -6.23 10.25 16.66
CA ARG A 230 -7.51 10.55 16.02
C ARG A 230 -8.58 9.58 16.56
N ASP A 231 -9.72 10.12 16.98
CA ASP A 231 -10.88 9.34 17.40
C ASP A 231 -11.87 9.23 16.22
N LYS A 232 -12.17 8.01 15.79
CA LYS A 232 -13.09 7.73 14.67
C LYS A 232 -14.48 8.31 14.89
N THR A 233 -14.95 8.30 16.13
CA THR A 233 -16.29 8.82 16.46
C THR A 233 -16.29 10.34 16.38
N ALA A 234 -15.30 11.00 16.99
CA ALA A 234 -15.17 12.45 17.00
C ALA A 234 -14.81 13.03 15.63
N MET A 235 -14.15 12.26 14.75
CA MET A 235 -13.80 12.72 13.40
C MET A 235 -15.02 13.12 12.59
N ASN A 236 -16.13 12.43 12.71
CA ASN A 236 -17.36 12.75 11.95
C ASN A 236 -17.87 14.17 12.22
N ASP A 237 -17.59 14.73 13.40
CA ASP A 237 -18.00 16.08 13.77
C ASP A 237 -16.89 17.10 13.56
N ASN A 238 -15.69 16.68 13.20
CA ASN A 238 -14.55 17.56 12.99
C ASN A 238 -14.67 18.31 11.64
N PRO A 239 -14.68 19.66 11.62
CA PRO A 239 -14.79 20.44 10.38
C PRO A 239 -13.63 20.20 9.42
N ASN A 240 -12.40 20.04 9.92
CA ASN A 240 -11.23 19.80 9.09
C ASN A 240 -11.31 18.45 8.39
N TYR A 241 -11.84 17.42 9.07
CA TYR A 241 -12.11 16.11 8.46
C TYR A 241 -13.07 16.24 7.28
N LYS A 242 -14.23 16.88 7.49
CA LYS A 242 -15.25 17.05 6.44
C LYS A 242 -14.69 17.83 5.25
N LYS A 243 -13.98 18.93 5.52
CA LYS A 243 -13.37 19.77 4.50
C LYS A 243 -12.34 19.00 3.66
N THR A 244 -11.41 18.31 4.32
CA THR A 244 -10.34 17.55 3.66
C THR A 244 -10.91 16.38 2.88
N ARG A 245 -11.85 15.63 3.47
CA ARG A 245 -12.55 14.51 2.84
C ARG A 245 -13.27 14.94 1.55
N ASN A 246 -14.04 16.01 1.62
CA ASN A 246 -14.78 16.51 0.47
C ASN A 246 -13.83 16.98 -0.64
N ALA A 247 -12.77 17.72 -0.31
CA ALA A 247 -11.79 18.15 -1.30
C ALA A 247 -11.10 16.97 -2.02
N ILE A 248 -10.74 15.91 -1.29
CA ILE A 248 -10.14 14.71 -1.91
C ILE A 248 -11.17 13.98 -2.78
N ILE A 249 -12.41 13.82 -2.31
CA ILE A 249 -13.47 13.13 -3.07
C ILE A 249 -13.82 13.91 -4.33
N GLU A 250 -14.01 15.23 -4.26
CA GLU A 250 -14.25 16.08 -5.41
C GLU A 250 -13.14 15.94 -6.45
N TYR A 251 -11.88 16.01 -6.01
CA TYR A 251 -10.74 15.79 -6.90
C TYR A 251 -10.77 14.41 -7.57
N LEU A 252 -11.05 13.35 -6.79
CA LEU A 252 -11.14 11.99 -7.34
C LEU A 252 -12.31 11.83 -8.33
N MET A 253 -13.45 12.45 -8.07
CA MET A 253 -14.60 12.44 -8.98
C MET A 253 -14.25 13.13 -10.30
N ASP A 254 -13.66 14.32 -10.25
CA ASP A 254 -13.28 15.09 -11.45
C ASP A 254 -12.33 14.29 -12.35
N ILE A 255 -11.30 13.66 -11.78
CA ILE A 255 -10.37 12.83 -12.58
C ILE A 255 -11.00 11.52 -13.06
N GLY A 256 -11.99 10.98 -12.32
CA GLY A 256 -12.75 9.78 -12.70
C GLY A 256 -13.66 10.04 -13.91
N ASP A 257 -14.32 11.20 -13.96
CA ASP A 257 -15.20 11.59 -15.07
C ASP A 257 -14.41 11.93 -16.34
N GLN A 258 -13.24 12.56 -16.21
CA GLN A 258 -12.32 12.76 -17.34
C GLN A 258 -11.93 11.42 -17.99
N ARG A 259 -11.73 10.35 -17.21
CA ARG A 259 -11.45 9.01 -17.75
C ARG A 259 -12.62 8.44 -18.54
N LYS A 260 -13.86 8.60 -18.09
CA LYS A 260 -15.05 8.10 -18.77
C LYS A 260 -15.25 8.79 -20.14
N SER A 261 -15.02 10.10 -20.21
CA SER A 261 -15.15 10.86 -21.45
C SER A 261 -14.14 10.43 -22.52
N VAL A 262 -12.90 10.12 -22.12
CA VAL A 262 -11.86 9.61 -23.04
C VAL A 262 -12.19 8.20 -23.53
N SER A 263 -12.65 7.31 -22.63
CA SER A 263 -12.98 5.92 -23.01
C SER A 263 -14.23 5.83 -23.92
N GLN A 264 -15.15 6.77 -23.86
CA GLN A 264 -16.32 6.82 -24.76
C GLN A 264 -15.98 7.30 -26.16
N GLN A 265 -14.90 8.04 -26.35
CA GLN A 265 -14.46 8.47 -27.70
C GLN A 265 -13.74 7.36 -28.49
N GLU A 266 -13.23 6.31 -27.82
CA GLU A 266 -12.54 5.19 -28.49
C GLU A 266 -13.46 4.04 -28.92
N TYR A 267 -14.73 4.00 -28.52
CA TYR A 267 -15.69 2.97 -28.93
C TYR A 267 -16.52 3.41 -30.13
N ILE A 268 -15.90 3.48 -31.30
CA ILE A 268 -16.61 3.43 -32.60
C ILE A 268 -16.87 1.94 -32.88
N LEU A 269 -18.12 1.50 -32.67
CA LEU A 269 -18.52 0.18 -33.12
C LEU A 269 -18.30 0.08 -34.62
N PRO A 270 -17.61 -0.95 -35.11
CA PRO A 270 -17.50 -1.14 -36.56
C PRO A 270 -18.89 -1.32 -37.12
N GLU A 271 -19.23 -0.55 -38.21
CA GLU A 271 -20.46 -0.73 -38.92
C GLU A 271 -20.51 -2.17 -39.47
N ILE A 272 -21.41 -2.96 -38.92
CA ILE A 272 -21.69 -4.30 -39.46
C ILE A 272 -22.56 -4.10 -40.70
N ALA A 273 -21.94 -4.03 -41.87
CA ALA A 273 -22.68 -4.08 -43.13
C ALA A 273 -23.39 -5.44 -43.23
N PRO A 274 -24.71 -5.48 -43.47
CA PRO A 274 -25.42 -6.74 -43.61
C PRO A 274 -24.89 -7.45 -44.86
N LYS A 275 -24.40 -8.70 -44.71
CA LYS A 275 -24.10 -9.56 -45.85
C LYS A 275 -25.39 -9.80 -46.62
N SER A 276 -25.45 -9.28 -47.86
CA SER A 276 -26.52 -9.66 -48.80
C SER A 276 -26.41 -11.15 -49.08
N PHE A 277 -27.42 -11.90 -48.61
CA PHE A 277 -27.63 -13.25 -49.13
C PHE A 277 -28.07 -13.13 -50.58
N VAL A 278 -27.19 -13.48 -51.48
CA VAL A 278 -27.58 -13.75 -52.86
C VAL A 278 -28.18 -15.15 -52.90
N ALA A 279 -29.44 -15.24 -53.33
CA ALA A 279 -30.21 -16.47 -53.49
C ALA A 279 -29.64 -17.33 -54.61
#